data_09ead175b546a5e8fc24b44dc92aee8a
#
_entry.id   09ead175b546a5e8fc24b44dc92aee8a
#
_cell.length_a   1.000
_cell.length_b   1.000
_cell.length_c   1.000
_cell.angle_alpha   90.00
_cell.angle_beta   90.00
_cell.angle_gamma   90.00
#
_symmetry.space_group_name_H-M   'P 1'
#
loop_
_entity.id
_entity.type
_entity.pdbx_description
1 polymer ?
#
loop_
_entity_poly.entity_id
_entity_poly.type
_entity_poly.pdbx_seq_one_letter_code
_entity_poly.pdbx_strand_id
1 'polypeptide(L)'
;QPLGELNNIEMLDLAAKHPLWVNREKAKADFDKANPGKRYGVGFAQVQKDYGTGADTSALALEFDADGKVRMRHCVQEIGTGATTAQQVIVRDMLGKAPDFVEFGVAEFAELPMVSNWEPYSTTQEQQDEFQKNPYWVPFMLPAMSASNSAYFIGFGTRQAAKFLFENA
;
A
#
# COMPACT_ATOMS: atom_id res chain seq x y z
N GLN A 1 -18.11 -12.84 7.67
CA GLN A 1 -17.97 -11.50 8.27
C GLN A 1 -18.56 -10.48 7.32
N PRO A 2 -19.31 -9.50 7.81
CA PRO A 2 -19.77 -8.42 6.95
C PRO A 2 -18.54 -7.64 6.47
N LEU A 3 -18.36 -7.60 5.17
CA LEU A 3 -17.27 -6.83 4.50
C LEU A 3 -17.58 -5.33 4.43
N GLY A 4 -18.43 -4.81 5.31
CA GLY A 4 -18.98 -3.48 5.23
C GLY A 4 -20.19 -3.37 4.32
N GLU A 5 -20.66 -2.16 4.08
CA GLU A 5 -21.76 -1.91 3.14
C GLU A 5 -21.32 -2.10 1.69
N LEU A 6 -22.08 -2.91 0.96
CA LEU A 6 -21.88 -3.10 -0.47
C LEU A 6 -22.65 -2.03 -1.25
N ASN A 7 -22.00 -0.92 -1.53
CA ASN A 7 -22.59 0.20 -2.25
C ASN A 7 -22.56 0.05 -3.78
N ASN A 8 -22.19 -1.13 -4.28
CA ASN A 8 -22.03 -1.37 -5.72
C ASN A 8 -23.34 -1.17 -6.50
N ILE A 9 -24.48 -1.61 -5.94
CA ILE A 9 -25.80 -1.47 -6.57
C ILE A 9 -26.20 0.00 -6.59
N GLU A 10 -26.03 0.72 -5.49
CA GLU A 10 -26.32 2.14 -5.41
C GLU A 10 -25.45 2.95 -6.40
N MET A 11 -24.18 2.63 -6.53
CA MET A 11 -23.28 3.26 -7.51
C MET A 11 -23.74 3.02 -8.94
N LEU A 12 -24.20 1.81 -9.26
CA LEU A 12 -24.77 1.48 -10.58
C LEU A 12 -26.07 2.25 -10.84
N ASP A 13 -26.93 2.36 -9.84
CA ASP A 13 -28.20 3.11 -9.95
C ASP A 13 -27.96 4.61 -10.14
N LEU A 14 -26.96 5.16 -9.47
CA LEU A 14 -26.55 6.56 -9.66
C LEU A 14 -25.94 6.76 -11.06
N ALA A 15 -25.06 5.87 -11.49
CA ALA A 15 -24.45 5.93 -12.81
C ALA A 15 -25.49 5.82 -13.93
N ALA A 16 -26.49 4.95 -13.78
CA ALA A 16 -27.57 4.79 -14.74
C ALA A 16 -28.43 6.04 -14.91
N LYS A 17 -28.51 6.90 -13.89
CA LYS A 17 -29.23 8.18 -13.90
C LYS A 17 -28.36 9.37 -14.30
N HIS A 18 -27.07 9.17 -14.42
CA HIS A 18 -26.16 10.28 -14.73
C HIS A 18 -26.43 10.85 -16.13
N PRO A 19 -26.46 12.18 -16.32
CA PRO A 19 -26.79 12.80 -17.61
C PRO A 19 -25.95 12.33 -18.80
N LEU A 20 -24.67 12.05 -18.58
CA LEU A 20 -23.79 11.48 -19.61
C LEU A 20 -24.27 10.12 -20.10
N TRP A 21 -24.82 9.30 -19.21
CA TRP A 21 -25.33 7.99 -19.56
C TRP A 21 -26.72 8.07 -20.19
N VAL A 22 -27.64 8.79 -19.57
CA VAL A 22 -29.03 8.95 -20.04
C VAL A 22 -29.08 9.56 -21.44
N ASN A 23 -28.27 10.57 -21.71
CA ASN A 23 -28.25 11.32 -22.97
C ASN A 23 -27.27 10.76 -24.00
N ARG A 24 -26.59 9.64 -23.76
CA ARG A 24 -25.49 9.12 -24.59
C ARG A 24 -25.88 8.92 -26.06
N GLU A 25 -27.06 8.40 -26.35
CA GLU A 25 -27.50 8.13 -27.72
C GLU A 25 -27.73 9.44 -28.51
N LYS A 26 -28.37 10.42 -27.86
CA LYS A 26 -28.59 11.74 -28.46
C LYS A 26 -27.25 12.45 -28.66
N ALA A 27 -26.39 12.45 -27.65
CA ALA A 27 -25.07 13.08 -27.74
C ALA A 27 -24.21 12.44 -28.83
N LYS A 28 -24.30 11.12 -28.99
CA LYS A 28 -23.63 10.39 -30.07
C LYS A 28 -24.14 10.83 -31.44
N ALA A 29 -25.44 10.86 -31.62
CA ALA A 29 -26.06 11.25 -32.91
C ALA A 29 -25.70 12.69 -33.29
N ASP A 30 -25.76 13.62 -32.34
CA ASP A 30 -25.43 15.03 -32.55
C ASP A 30 -23.95 15.19 -32.90
N PHE A 31 -23.07 14.50 -32.18
CA PHE A 31 -21.63 14.54 -32.41
C PHE A 31 -21.22 13.93 -33.76
N ASP A 32 -21.71 12.73 -34.05
CA ASP A 32 -21.40 12.01 -35.30
C ASP A 32 -21.83 12.83 -36.52
N LYS A 33 -22.98 13.54 -36.42
CA LYS A 33 -23.45 14.45 -37.47
C LYS A 33 -22.57 15.70 -37.63
N ALA A 34 -22.12 16.28 -36.53
CA ALA A 34 -21.30 17.49 -36.53
C ALA A 34 -19.82 17.23 -36.90
N ASN A 35 -19.36 16.00 -36.77
CA ASN A 35 -17.96 15.62 -36.90
C ASN A 35 -17.77 14.41 -37.84
N PRO A 36 -17.88 14.60 -39.16
CA PRO A 36 -17.69 13.51 -40.11
C PRO A 36 -16.34 12.80 -39.93
N GLY A 37 -16.36 11.46 -39.91
CA GLY A 37 -15.15 10.64 -39.73
C GLY A 37 -14.74 10.40 -38.26
N LYS A 38 -15.40 11.06 -37.30
CA LYS A 38 -15.19 10.81 -35.87
C LYS A 38 -16.37 10.01 -35.30
N ARG A 39 -16.17 9.42 -34.13
CA ARG A 39 -17.20 8.71 -33.39
C ARG A 39 -17.17 9.12 -31.92
N TYR A 40 -18.35 9.27 -31.37
CA TYR A 40 -18.54 9.52 -29.94
C TYR A 40 -18.95 8.24 -29.24
N GLY A 41 -18.43 8.05 -28.05
CA GLY A 41 -18.81 6.93 -27.20
C GLY A 41 -18.72 7.29 -25.71
N VAL A 42 -19.61 6.71 -24.92
CA VAL A 42 -19.59 6.77 -23.47
C VAL A 42 -19.48 5.36 -22.94
N GLY A 43 -18.51 5.13 -22.06
CA GLY A 43 -18.34 3.88 -21.35
C GLY A 43 -18.54 4.06 -19.85
N PHE A 44 -18.85 2.97 -19.19
CA PHE A 44 -18.89 2.88 -17.74
C PHE A 44 -17.99 1.73 -17.27
N ALA A 45 -17.23 1.97 -16.23
CA ALA A 45 -16.43 0.95 -15.56
C ALA A 45 -16.57 1.11 -14.05
N GLN A 46 -16.72 0.00 -13.36
CA GLN A 46 -16.73 -0.05 -11.91
C GLN A 46 -15.54 -0.87 -11.44
N VAL A 47 -14.86 -0.40 -10.43
CA VAL A 47 -13.74 -1.08 -9.79
C VAL A 47 -14.10 -1.41 -8.35
N GLN A 48 -13.81 -2.62 -7.96
CA GLN A 48 -13.84 -3.05 -6.56
C GLN A 48 -12.41 -3.35 -6.12
N LYS A 49 -12.04 -2.84 -4.95
CA LYS A 49 -10.73 -3.07 -4.34
C LYS A 49 -10.91 -3.71 -2.98
N ASP A 50 -10.12 -4.75 -2.73
CA ASP A 50 -10.01 -5.34 -1.40
C ASP A 50 -9.53 -4.29 -0.41
N TYR A 51 -10.11 -4.29 0.75
CA TYR A 51 -9.67 -3.47 1.84
C TYR A 51 -9.16 -4.34 2.98
N GLY A 52 -7.88 -4.19 3.30
CA GLY A 52 -7.23 -4.98 4.33
C GLY A 52 -6.94 -6.42 3.89
N THR A 53 -5.70 -6.73 3.61
CA THR A 53 -5.28 -8.04 3.09
C THR A 53 -4.61 -8.91 4.14
N GLY A 54 -4.89 -8.68 5.41
CA GLY A 54 -4.43 -9.56 6.48
C GLY A 54 -3.36 -8.96 7.37
N ALA A 55 -2.61 -9.81 8.04
CA ALA A 55 -1.62 -9.43 9.02
C ALA A 55 -0.45 -8.68 8.37
N ASP A 56 -0.26 -7.45 8.79
CA ASP A 56 0.73 -6.56 8.21
C ASP A 56 1.95 -6.48 9.12
N THR A 57 2.97 -7.23 8.75
CA THR A 57 4.30 -7.08 9.34
C THR A 57 5.08 -6.09 8.51
N SER A 58 5.67 -5.11 9.14
CA SER A 58 6.58 -4.18 8.48
C SER A 58 7.98 -4.29 9.06
N ALA A 59 8.97 -4.36 8.18
CA ALA A 59 10.36 -4.38 8.56
C ALA A 59 11.10 -3.27 7.81
N LEU A 60 11.90 -2.52 8.56
CA LEU A 60 12.82 -1.53 8.01
C LEU A 60 14.03 -1.37 8.91
N ALA A 61 15.13 -0.95 8.32
CA ALA A 61 16.33 -0.55 9.01
C ALA A 61 16.76 0.84 8.55
N LEU A 62 17.11 1.69 9.51
CA LEU A 62 17.75 2.97 9.29
C LEU A 62 19.07 2.98 10.05
N GLU A 63 20.13 3.39 9.39
CA GLU A 63 21.46 3.44 9.99
C GLU A 63 22.22 4.68 9.49
N PHE A 64 23.08 5.24 10.36
CA PHE A 64 24.17 6.10 9.94
C PHE A 64 25.41 5.23 9.71
N ASP A 65 26.04 5.38 8.56
CA ASP A 65 27.36 4.80 8.38
C ASP A 65 28.46 5.70 8.97
N ALA A 66 29.69 5.20 8.97
CA ALA A 66 30.83 5.91 9.54
C ALA A 66 31.10 7.28 8.87
N ASP A 67 30.61 7.49 7.66
CA ASP A 67 30.74 8.75 6.92
C ASP A 67 29.55 9.69 7.18
N GLY A 68 28.63 9.33 8.07
CA GLY A 68 27.42 10.09 8.38
C GLY A 68 26.35 10.04 7.29
N LYS A 69 26.43 9.05 6.41
CA LYS A 69 25.41 8.82 5.41
C LYS A 69 24.27 7.99 5.98
N VAL A 70 23.05 8.34 5.59
CA VAL A 70 21.85 7.62 6.00
C VAL A 70 21.57 6.49 5.00
N ARG A 71 21.52 5.28 5.51
CA ARG A 71 21.09 4.09 4.77
C ARG A 71 19.71 3.68 5.24
N MET A 72 18.85 3.36 4.29
CA MET A 72 17.50 2.87 4.53
C MET A 72 17.29 1.56 3.79
N ARG A 73 16.81 0.54 4.50
CA ARG A 73 16.32 -0.71 3.92
C ARG A 73 14.90 -0.95 4.40
N HIS A 74 13.99 -1.32 3.52
CA HIS A 74 12.61 -1.58 3.90
C HIS A 74 11.94 -2.64 3.03
N CYS A 75 10.94 -3.31 3.60
CA CYS A 75 10.19 -4.36 2.92
C CYS A 75 9.12 -3.83 1.96
N VAL A 76 8.90 -2.51 1.87
CA VAL A 76 7.91 -1.93 0.95
C VAL A 76 8.25 -2.27 -0.48
N GLN A 77 7.26 -2.76 -1.21
CA GLN A 77 7.36 -2.99 -2.65
C GLN A 77 6.95 -1.73 -3.41
N GLU A 78 7.70 -1.39 -4.44
CA GLU A 78 7.36 -0.27 -5.31
C GLU A 78 6.73 -0.78 -6.60
N ILE A 79 5.49 -0.40 -6.82
CA ILE A 79 4.70 -0.79 -8.00
C ILE A 79 4.25 0.43 -8.82
N GLY A 80 4.92 1.55 -8.65
CA GLY A 80 4.61 2.82 -9.31
C GLY A 80 3.78 3.79 -8.47
N THR A 81 3.48 3.46 -7.21
CA THR A 81 2.69 4.30 -6.30
C THR A 81 3.53 5.38 -5.59
N GLY A 82 4.84 5.34 -5.70
CA GLY A 82 5.75 6.22 -4.96
C GLY A 82 5.89 5.87 -3.48
N ALA A 83 5.58 4.63 -3.10
CA ALA A 83 5.63 4.18 -1.71
C ALA A 83 7.03 4.32 -1.10
N THR A 84 8.07 3.98 -1.86
CA THR A 84 9.47 4.17 -1.45
C THR A 84 9.82 5.65 -1.28
N THR A 85 9.37 6.50 -2.18
CA THR A 85 9.56 7.95 -2.07
C THR A 85 8.87 8.51 -0.82
N ALA A 86 7.68 8.02 -0.49
CA ALA A 86 6.98 8.43 0.74
C ALA A 86 7.80 8.11 2.00
N GLN A 87 8.44 6.93 2.06
CA GLN A 87 9.31 6.58 3.19
C GLN A 87 10.53 7.51 3.28
N GLN A 88 11.15 7.87 2.14
CA GLN A 88 12.27 8.80 2.11
C GLN A 88 11.87 10.21 2.58
N VAL A 89 10.66 10.67 2.22
CA VAL A 89 10.12 11.95 2.71
C VAL A 89 9.96 11.94 4.22
N ILE A 90 9.45 10.85 4.81
CA ILE A 90 9.32 10.72 6.26
C ILE A 90 10.70 10.81 6.94
N VAL A 91 11.71 10.09 6.42
CA VAL A 91 13.07 10.15 6.96
C VAL A 91 13.63 11.56 6.87
N ARG A 92 13.49 12.21 5.72
CA ARG A 92 13.94 13.59 5.53
C ARG A 92 13.28 14.56 6.52
N ASP A 93 11.98 14.44 6.73
CA ASP A 93 11.24 15.32 7.62
C ASP A 93 11.64 15.11 9.09
N MET A 94 12.08 13.92 9.45
CA MET A 94 12.52 13.58 10.80
C MET A 94 13.99 13.88 11.07
N LEU A 95 14.88 13.62 10.10
CA LEU A 95 16.33 13.76 10.24
C LEU A 95 16.88 15.05 9.59
N GLY A 96 16.05 15.83 8.91
CA GLY A 96 16.49 16.99 8.12
C GLY A 96 17.22 16.62 6.82
N LYS A 97 17.39 15.32 6.54
CA LYS A 97 18.10 14.79 5.38
C LYS A 97 17.43 13.52 4.86
N ALA A 98 17.26 13.44 3.55
CA ALA A 98 16.81 12.20 2.92
C ALA A 98 17.89 11.10 3.00
N PRO A 99 17.53 9.83 2.95
CA PRO A 99 18.50 8.75 2.87
C PRO A 99 19.41 8.91 1.64
N ASP A 100 20.70 8.67 1.84
CA ASP A 100 21.68 8.65 0.75
C ASP A 100 21.60 7.35 -0.05
N PHE A 101 21.19 6.27 0.59
CA PHE A 101 21.01 4.96 -0.02
C PHE A 101 19.67 4.35 0.41
N VAL A 102 18.94 3.81 -0.54
CA VAL A 102 17.66 3.14 -0.28
C VAL A 102 17.65 1.80 -0.98
N GLU A 103 17.38 0.76 -0.21
CA GLU A 103 17.07 -0.58 -0.69
C GLU A 103 15.62 -0.90 -0.32
N PHE A 104 14.81 -1.26 -1.31
CA PHE A 104 13.39 -1.54 -1.13
C PHE A 104 13.04 -2.97 -1.54
N GLY A 105 11.89 -3.45 -1.08
CA GLY A 105 11.47 -4.83 -1.34
C GLY A 105 12.34 -5.87 -0.63
N VAL A 106 12.98 -5.48 0.46
CA VAL A 106 13.87 -6.36 1.23
C VAL A 106 13.05 -7.42 1.94
N ALA A 107 13.32 -8.68 1.63
CA ALA A 107 12.61 -9.82 2.19
C ALA A 107 13.23 -10.33 3.49
N GLU A 108 14.52 -10.11 3.68
CA GLU A 108 15.28 -10.65 4.81
C GLU A 108 16.06 -9.55 5.51
N PHE A 109 15.96 -9.55 6.82
CA PHE A 109 16.72 -8.69 7.73
C PHE A 109 17.50 -9.61 8.66
N ALA A 110 18.75 -9.93 8.29
CA ALA A 110 19.58 -10.89 9.01
C ALA A 110 19.84 -10.49 10.48
N GLU A 111 19.74 -9.20 10.78
CA GLU A 111 19.87 -8.63 12.12
C GLU A 111 18.61 -8.82 13.00
N LEU A 112 17.48 -9.18 12.39
CA LEU A 112 16.22 -9.41 13.08
C LEU A 112 15.92 -10.92 13.09
N PRO A 113 15.91 -11.58 14.25
CA PRO A 113 15.66 -13.02 14.35
C PRO A 113 14.17 -13.34 14.15
N MET A 114 13.58 -12.90 13.05
CA MET A 114 12.17 -13.10 12.75
C MET A 114 11.91 -14.49 12.18
N VAL A 115 10.79 -15.07 12.58
CA VAL A 115 10.27 -16.35 12.09
C VAL A 115 8.85 -16.13 11.58
N SER A 116 8.54 -16.60 10.39
CA SER A 116 7.18 -16.51 9.85
C SER A 116 6.70 -17.84 9.28
N ASN A 117 5.40 -17.93 9.10
CA ASN A 117 4.77 -19.09 8.46
C ASN A 117 4.74 -18.92 6.94
N TRP A 118 4.77 -20.08 6.24
CA TRP A 118 4.66 -20.13 4.79
C TRP A 118 3.27 -19.74 4.27
N GLU A 119 2.24 -20.00 5.04
CA GLU A 119 0.85 -19.82 4.62
C GLU A 119 0.02 -19.05 5.65
N PRO A 120 0.19 -17.73 5.73
CA PRO A 120 -0.51 -16.92 6.72
C PRO A 120 -2.03 -16.94 6.53
N TYR A 121 -2.53 -17.17 5.32
CA TYR A 121 -3.96 -17.13 5.01
C TYR A 121 -4.71 -18.43 5.38
N SER A 122 -4.00 -19.54 5.55
CA SER A 122 -4.59 -20.82 5.96
C SER A 122 -4.39 -21.14 7.45
N THR A 123 -3.81 -20.23 8.21
CA THR A 123 -3.55 -20.39 9.63
C THR A 123 -4.83 -20.17 10.44
N THR A 124 -5.21 -21.13 11.28
CA THR A 124 -6.33 -20.97 12.21
C THR A 124 -5.96 -20.04 13.37
N GLN A 125 -6.98 -19.51 14.07
CA GLN A 125 -6.74 -18.66 15.24
C GLN A 125 -5.93 -19.40 16.31
N GLU A 126 -6.23 -20.66 16.56
CA GLU A 126 -5.50 -21.50 17.53
C GLU A 126 -4.01 -21.65 17.17
N GLN A 127 -3.73 -21.83 15.88
CA GLN A 127 -2.35 -21.88 15.40
C GLN A 127 -1.64 -20.53 15.57
N GLN A 128 -2.32 -19.42 15.29
CA GLN A 128 -1.75 -18.08 15.50
C GLN A 128 -1.47 -17.83 16.98
N ASP A 129 -2.39 -18.21 17.86
CA ASP A 129 -2.21 -18.09 19.32
C ASP A 129 -1.01 -18.91 19.81
N GLU A 130 -0.77 -20.08 19.21
CA GLU A 130 0.42 -20.89 19.52
C GLU A 130 1.70 -20.26 19.02
N PHE A 131 1.71 -19.77 17.78
CA PHE A 131 2.89 -19.14 17.19
C PHE A 131 3.29 -17.85 17.90
N GLN A 132 2.32 -17.05 18.35
CA GLN A 132 2.56 -15.80 19.10
C GLN A 132 3.29 -16.00 20.44
N LYS A 133 3.37 -17.23 20.94
CA LYS A 133 4.22 -17.54 22.11
C LYS A 133 5.71 -17.37 21.81
N ASN A 134 6.10 -17.44 20.54
CA ASN A 134 7.45 -17.10 20.11
C ASN A 134 7.54 -15.59 19.90
N PRO A 135 8.34 -14.83 20.68
CA PRO A 135 8.43 -13.39 20.55
C PRO A 135 9.03 -12.92 19.23
N TYR A 136 9.64 -13.80 18.48
CA TYR A 136 10.21 -13.52 17.15
C TYR A 136 9.27 -13.90 16.00
N TRP A 137 8.10 -14.46 16.32
CA TRP A 137 7.17 -14.82 15.29
C TRP A 137 6.45 -13.61 14.71
N VAL A 138 6.38 -13.57 13.40
CA VAL A 138 5.62 -12.57 12.63
C VAL A 138 4.70 -13.29 11.64
N PRO A 139 3.49 -12.81 11.45
CA PRO A 139 2.51 -13.52 10.60
C PRO A 139 2.98 -13.67 9.15
N PHE A 140 3.68 -12.67 8.63
CA PHE A 140 4.14 -12.68 7.26
C PHE A 140 5.31 -11.71 7.04
N MET A 141 6.41 -12.18 6.45
CA MET A 141 7.63 -11.39 6.27
C MET A 141 7.52 -10.32 5.17
N LEU A 142 6.70 -10.58 4.14
CA LEU A 142 6.44 -9.63 3.05
C LEU A 142 4.95 -9.33 3.04
N PRO A 143 4.50 -8.34 3.79
CA PRO A 143 3.08 -8.02 3.87
C PRO A 143 2.56 -7.51 2.52
N ALA A 144 1.30 -7.77 2.28
CA ALA A 144 0.61 -7.18 1.14
C ALA A 144 0.55 -5.66 1.29
N MET A 145 1.06 -4.93 0.30
CA MET A 145 1.15 -3.46 0.31
C MET A 145 -0.08 -2.77 -0.26
N SER A 146 -1.23 -3.46 -0.26
CA SER A 146 -2.48 -2.92 -0.78
C SER A 146 -3.18 -1.99 0.21
N ALA A 147 -4.18 -1.24 -0.26
CA ALA A 147 -5.02 -0.36 0.55
C ALA A 147 -4.26 0.65 1.41
N SER A 148 -3.15 1.19 0.90
CA SER A 148 -2.28 2.17 1.58
C SER A 148 -1.56 1.65 2.84
N ASN A 149 -1.47 0.34 3.02
CA ASN A 149 -0.77 -0.27 4.16
C ASN A 149 0.70 0.17 4.24
N SER A 150 1.37 0.31 3.10
CA SER A 150 2.74 0.84 3.02
C SER A 150 2.89 2.26 3.61
N ALA A 151 1.90 3.12 3.41
CA ALA A 151 1.92 4.47 3.97
C ALA A 151 1.57 4.45 5.47
N TYR A 152 0.58 3.66 5.87
CA TYR A 152 0.10 3.65 7.25
C TYR A 152 1.03 2.88 8.19
N PHE A 153 1.20 1.57 7.97
CA PHE A 153 1.97 0.74 8.91
C PHE A 153 3.46 0.99 8.80
N ILE A 154 4.00 0.94 7.59
CA ILE A 154 5.44 1.08 7.39
C ILE A 154 5.85 2.54 7.58
N GLY A 155 5.05 3.50 7.15
CA GLY A 155 5.30 4.92 7.42
C GLY A 155 5.34 5.24 8.91
N PHE A 156 4.49 4.60 9.71
CA PHE A 156 4.58 4.70 11.17
C PHE A 156 5.91 4.13 11.69
N GLY A 157 6.28 2.92 11.27
CA GLY A 157 7.54 2.28 11.61
C GLY A 157 8.76 3.12 11.21
N THR A 158 8.75 3.66 9.98
CA THR A 158 9.80 4.56 9.47
C THR A 158 9.96 5.79 10.35
N ARG A 159 8.85 6.40 10.76
CA ARG A 159 8.86 7.56 11.65
C ARG A 159 9.46 7.23 13.02
N GLN A 160 9.10 6.09 13.60
CA GLN A 160 9.64 5.65 14.89
C GLN A 160 11.13 5.35 14.82
N ALA A 161 11.57 4.66 13.78
CA ALA A 161 12.98 4.36 13.56
C ALA A 161 13.82 5.63 13.35
N ALA A 162 13.32 6.57 12.54
CA ALA A 162 13.99 7.84 12.30
C ALA A 162 14.08 8.69 13.59
N LYS A 163 13.01 8.70 14.39
CA LYS A 163 13.01 9.36 15.69
C LYS A 163 14.05 8.76 16.63
N PHE A 164 14.06 7.42 16.75
CA PHE A 164 15.02 6.71 17.59
C PHE A 164 16.47 6.99 17.13
N LEU A 165 16.72 6.96 15.83
CA LEU A 165 18.04 7.27 15.28
C LEU A 165 18.47 8.70 15.60
N PHE A 166 17.58 9.67 15.46
CA PHE A 166 17.83 11.07 15.79
C PHE A 166 18.17 11.32 17.27
N GLU A 167 17.46 10.62 18.16
CA GLU A 167 17.63 10.77 19.61
C GLU A 167 18.89 10.06 20.16
N ASN A 168 19.48 9.13 19.39
CA ASN A 168 20.60 8.28 19.86
C ASN A 168 21.86 8.37 18.98
N ALA A 169 21.90 9.27 18.01
CA ALA A 169 23.06 9.47 17.12
C ALA A 169 24.09 10.45 17.67
#